data_7094656571378324e7aee615dc9b6ac9
#
_entry.id   7094656571378324e7aee615dc9b6ac9
#
_cell.length_a   1.000
_cell.length_b   1.000
_cell.length_c   1.000
_cell.angle_alpha   90.00
_cell.angle_beta   90.00
_cell.angle_gamma   90.00
#
_symmetry.space_group_name_H-M   'P 1'
#
loop_
_entity.id
_entity.type
_entity.pdbx_description
1 polymer ?
#
loop_
_entity_poly.entity_id
_entity_poly.type
_entity_poly.pdbx_seq_one_letter_code
_entity_poly.pdbx_strand_id
1 'polypeptide(L)'
;SYVPAQIVTNDDLSKIVETNDQWIRSRTGIGERRIATDDSTSDMAAKAAARAIEQAGIDPEEIDLIILATSSPDYCFPNGACEVQAKVGAVNAACFDISSACTGFVFALSTAHAYISSGLYKTALVIGADLLSKLVDWTDRSTCVLFGDGAGAAVVTAAENGIIGLNMHSNGAKGGVLTCGSRSTGNFLLGKKPELGYMTMEGQEVFKFAVKQVPECIKEVLEETGNTAEAVSYTHLRAHETSQDL
;
A
#
# COMPACT_ATOMS: atom_id res chain seq x y z
N SER A 1 3.34 10.90 -5.93
CA SER A 1 3.89 10.06 -4.85
C SER A 1 4.67 10.89 -3.82
N TYR A 2 4.85 10.33 -2.64
CA TYR A 2 5.65 10.93 -1.57
C TYR A 2 6.41 9.83 -0.81
N VAL A 3 7.66 10.11 -0.47
CA VAL A 3 8.47 9.29 0.45
C VAL A 3 9.15 10.20 1.47
N PRO A 4 9.36 9.75 2.71
CA PRO A 4 10.07 10.50 3.75
C PRO A 4 11.50 10.89 3.34
N ALA A 5 12.02 11.95 3.94
CA ALA A 5 13.36 12.44 3.63
C ALA A 5 14.48 11.57 4.20
N GLN A 6 14.25 10.94 5.37
CA GLN A 6 15.27 10.13 6.01
C GLN A 6 15.55 8.86 5.22
N ILE A 7 16.81 8.66 4.87
CA ILE A 7 17.33 7.45 4.25
C ILE A 7 17.97 6.59 5.34
N VAL A 8 17.62 5.30 5.36
CA VAL A 8 18.25 4.28 6.20
C VAL A 8 18.87 3.24 5.27
N THR A 9 20.19 3.14 5.29
CA THR A 9 20.97 2.22 4.46
C THR A 9 21.03 0.82 5.08
N ASN A 10 21.49 -0.17 4.32
CA ASN A 10 21.75 -1.51 4.85
C ASN A 10 22.86 -1.50 5.91
N ASP A 11 23.86 -0.60 5.76
CA ASP A 11 24.93 -0.43 6.76
C ASP A 11 24.39 0.17 8.07
N ASP A 12 23.35 1.01 8.01
CA ASP A 12 22.69 1.49 9.23
C ASP A 12 21.96 0.36 9.94
N LEU A 13 21.29 -0.54 9.21
CA LEU A 13 20.63 -1.72 9.78
C LEU A 13 21.63 -2.69 10.40
N SER A 14 22.83 -2.83 9.84
CA SER A 14 23.88 -3.70 10.40
C SER A 14 24.35 -3.28 11.80
N LYS A 15 24.03 -2.05 12.22
CA LYS A 15 24.33 -1.54 13.57
C LYS A 15 23.32 -2.02 14.62
N ILE A 16 22.14 -2.48 14.20
CA ILE A 16 21.05 -2.87 15.11
C ILE A 16 20.65 -4.35 15.01
N VAL A 17 20.89 -5.00 13.86
CA VAL A 17 20.67 -6.45 13.68
C VAL A 17 21.83 -7.09 12.95
N GLU A 18 22.04 -8.40 13.15
CA GLU A 18 23.08 -9.17 12.48
C GLU A 18 22.78 -9.34 10.99
N THR A 19 23.25 -8.40 10.15
CA THR A 19 23.06 -8.38 8.70
C THR A 19 24.21 -7.62 8.01
N ASN A 20 24.19 -7.55 6.67
CA ASN A 20 25.07 -6.71 5.87
C ASN A 20 24.42 -6.38 4.52
N ASP A 21 24.96 -5.39 3.80
CA ASP A 21 24.44 -4.93 2.51
C ASP A 21 24.38 -6.05 1.47
N GLN A 22 25.42 -6.87 1.34
CA GLN A 22 25.47 -7.97 0.38
C GLN A 22 24.35 -9.00 0.63
N TRP A 23 24.12 -9.35 1.90
CA TRP A 23 23.07 -10.30 2.28
C TRP A 23 21.66 -9.76 1.95
N ILE A 24 21.40 -8.48 2.27
CA ILE A 24 20.09 -7.87 1.99
C ILE A 24 19.85 -7.74 0.48
N ARG A 25 20.82 -7.16 -0.26
CA ARG A 25 20.68 -6.96 -1.72
C ARG A 25 20.51 -8.27 -2.49
N SER A 26 21.27 -9.29 -2.15
CA SER A 26 21.20 -10.58 -2.85
C SER A 26 19.84 -11.28 -2.71
N ARG A 27 19.07 -10.95 -1.66
CA ARG A 27 17.77 -11.58 -1.37
C ARG A 27 16.58 -10.71 -1.70
N THR A 28 16.75 -9.39 -1.69
CA THR A 28 15.64 -8.44 -1.77
C THR A 28 15.81 -7.38 -2.83
N GLY A 29 17.02 -7.18 -3.36
CA GLY A 29 17.34 -6.03 -4.21
C GLY A 29 17.47 -4.70 -3.45
N ILE A 30 17.07 -4.62 -2.17
CA ILE A 30 16.94 -3.38 -1.41
C ILE A 30 18.31 -2.87 -0.97
N GLY A 31 18.65 -1.63 -1.35
CA GLY A 31 19.87 -0.93 -0.90
C GLY A 31 19.62 0.02 0.26
N GLU A 32 18.46 0.66 0.25
CA GLU A 32 18.05 1.64 1.26
C GLU A 32 16.53 1.64 1.42
N ARG A 33 16.03 2.25 2.50
CA ARG A 33 14.60 2.49 2.71
C ARG A 33 14.39 3.90 3.23
N ARG A 34 13.18 4.41 3.05
CA ARG A 34 12.75 5.69 3.56
C ARG A 34 11.95 5.46 4.83
N ILE A 35 12.27 6.19 5.88
CA ILE A 35 11.62 6.06 7.20
C ILE A 35 11.13 7.44 7.63
N ALA A 36 9.86 7.50 8.02
CA ALA A 36 9.27 8.74 8.54
C ALA A 36 9.84 9.07 9.93
N THR A 37 10.10 10.35 10.16
CA THR A 37 10.50 10.87 11.48
C THR A 37 9.33 11.53 12.19
N ASP A 38 8.61 12.40 11.47
CA ASP A 38 7.54 13.23 12.03
C ASP A 38 6.21 13.06 11.28
N ASP A 39 6.26 12.60 10.02
CA ASP A 39 5.06 12.40 9.22
C ASP A 39 4.23 11.22 9.73
N SER A 40 2.94 11.41 9.87
CA SER A 40 1.96 10.35 10.04
C SER A 40 1.62 9.68 8.70
N THR A 41 0.89 8.57 8.72
CA THR A 41 0.38 7.92 7.51
C THR A 41 -0.50 8.87 6.69
N SER A 42 -1.40 9.60 7.37
CA SER A 42 -2.27 10.58 6.72
C SER A 42 -1.53 11.82 6.21
N ASP A 43 -0.39 12.22 6.82
CA ASP A 43 0.46 13.29 6.29
C ASP A 43 1.13 12.89 4.97
N MET A 44 1.72 11.70 4.92
CA MET A 44 2.30 11.17 3.68
C MET A 44 1.25 11.00 2.59
N ALA A 45 0.08 10.46 2.95
CA ALA A 45 -1.06 10.30 2.04
C ALA A 45 -1.50 11.65 1.47
N ALA A 46 -1.67 12.68 2.30
CA ALA A 46 -2.06 14.01 1.87
C ALA A 46 -1.02 14.68 0.95
N LYS A 47 0.28 14.51 1.23
CA LYS A 47 1.36 15.01 0.38
C LYS A 47 1.37 14.35 -1.01
N ALA A 48 1.14 13.03 -1.06
CA ALA A 48 1.00 12.31 -2.33
C ALA A 48 -0.26 12.74 -3.08
N ALA A 49 -1.38 12.88 -2.37
CA ALA A 49 -2.67 13.33 -2.88
C ALA A 49 -2.59 14.74 -3.49
N ALA A 50 -2.01 15.70 -2.79
CA ALA A 50 -1.84 17.08 -3.28
C ALA A 50 -1.09 17.12 -4.63
N ARG A 51 -0.02 16.33 -4.77
CA ARG A 51 0.72 16.21 -6.03
C ARG A 51 -0.10 15.57 -7.15
N ALA A 52 -0.95 14.58 -6.83
CA ALA A 52 -1.83 13.95 -7.83
C ALA A 52 -2.91 14.92 -8.30
N ILE A 53 -3.51 15.69 -7.40
CA ILE A 53 -4.50 16.74 -7.68
C ILE A 53 -3.88 17.83 -8.56
N GLU A 54 -2.71 18.35 -8.18
CA GLU A 54 -1.95 19.33 -8.97
C GLU A 54 -1.64 18.80 -10.39
N GLN A 55 -1.18 17.57 -10.50
CA GLN A 55 -0.87 16.94 -11.80
C GLN A 55 -2.12 16.73 -12.67
N ALA A 56 -3.26 16.43 -12.04
CA ALA A 56 -4.55 16.31 -12.73
C ALA A 56 -5.13 17.66 -13.17
N GLY A 57 -4.68 18.75 -12.58
CA GLY A 57 -5.13 20.11 -12.88
C GLY A 57 -6.59 20.37 -12.48
N ILE A 58 -7.06 19.72 -11.41
CA ILE A 58 -8.44 19.84 -10.90
C ILE A 58 -8.48 20.59 -9.58
N ASP A 59 -9.65 21.14 -9.25
CA ASP A 59 -9.90 21.69 -7.93
C ASP A 59 -10.14 20.52 -6.94
N PRO A 60 -9.59 20.54 -5.72
CA PRO A 60 -9.92 19.55 -4.70
C PRO A 60 -11.43 19.37 -4.45
N GLU A 61 -12.23 20.42 -4.60
CA GLU A 61 -13.69 20.37 -4.45
C GLU A 61 -14.41 19.55 -5.55
N GLU A 62 -13.73 19.26 -6.67
CA GLU A 62 -14.26 18.39 -7.73
C GLU A 62 -14.14 16.89 -7.38
N ILE A 63 -13.40 16.55 -6.33
CA ILE A 63 -13.26 15.17 -5.85
C ILE A 63 -14.49 14.83 -5.03
N ASP A 64 -15.21 13.80 -5.45
CA ASP A 64 -16.42 13.30 -4.79
C ASP A 64 -16.24 11.96 -4.07
N LEU A 65 -15.05 11.33 -4.22
CA LEU A 65 -14.69 10.09 -3.54
C LEU A 65 -13.20 10.06 -3.17
N ILE A 66 -12.87 9.71 -1.93
CA ILE A 66 -11.49 9.40 -1.50
C ILE A 66 -11.46 7.99 -0.93
N ILE A 67 -10.56 7.16 -1.48
CA ILE A 67 -10.29 5.81 -0.97
C ILE A 67 -8.81 5.74 -0.58
N LEU A 68 -8.54 5.50 0.70
CA LEU A 68 -7.20 5.28 1.21
C LEU A 68 -6.98 3.79 1.49
N ALA A 69 -6.04 3.18 0.80
CA ALA A 69 -5.55 1.85 1.12
C ALA A 69 -4.37 1.96 2.10
N THR A 70 -4.54 1.42 3.30
CA THR A 70 -3.51 1.42 4.32
C THR A 70 -3.64 0.23 5.27
N SER A 71 -2.51 -0.30 5.72
CA SER A 71 -2.40 -1.28 6.81
C SER A 71 -1.87 -0.66 8.10
N SER A 72 -1.52 0.62 8.04
CA SER A 72 -0.89 1.35 9.14
C SER A 72 -1.61 2.68 9.43
N PRO A 73 -2.94 2.68 9.65
CA PRO A 73 -3.68 3.90 9.91
C PRO A 73 -3.15 4.61 11.17
N ASP A 74 -3.36 5.92 11.26
CA ASP A 74 -2.97 6.69 12.44
C ASP A 74 -3.93 6.43 13.61
N TYR A 75 -5.21 6.22 13.30
CA TYR A 75 -6.27 5.95 14.27
C TYR A 75 -7.16 4.79 13.82
N CYS A 76 -7.82 4.14 14.77
CA CYS A 76 -8.92 3.23 14.43
C CYS A 76 -10.16 3.98 13.91
N PHE A 77 -10.35 5.19 14.38
CA PHE A 77 -11.32 6.20 13.92
C PHE A 77 -10.87 7.59 14.39
N PRO A 78 -11.04 8.67 13.58
CA PRO A 78 -11.59 8.64 12.23
C PRO A 78 -10.74 7.80 11.26
N ASN A 79 -11.30 7.47 10.07
CA ASN A 79 -10.51 6.84 9.03
C ASN A 79 -9.50 7.82 8.42
N GLY A 80 -8.39 7.30 7.88
CA GLY A 80 -7.32 8.13 7.31
C GLY A 80 -7.75 8.91 6.08
N ALA A 81 -8.70 8.39 5.27
CA ALA A 81 -9.21 9.12 4.11
C ALA A 81 -9.93 10.42 4.51
N CYS A 82 -10.63 10.46 5.68
CA CYS A 82 -11.22 11.69 6.21
C CYS A 82 -10.14 12.70 6.67
N GLU A 83 -9.03 12.20 7.22
CA GLU A 83 -7.90 13.07 7.59
C GLU A 83 -7.25 13.69 6.34
N VAL A 84 -7.08 12.90 5.28
CA VAL A 84 -6.57 13.38 3.98
C VAL A 84 -7.53 14.39 3.37
N GLN A 85 -8.84 14.12 3.37
CA GLN A 85 -9.87 15.03 2.89
C GLN A 85 -9.70 16.45 3.47
N ALA A 86 -9.59 16.52 4.80
CA ALA A 86 -9.41 17.79 5.49
C ALA A 86 -8.09 18.50 5.12
N LYS A 87 -7.00 17.73 4.94
CA LYS A 87 -5.68 18.26 4.62
C LYS A 87 -5.56 18.79 3.20
N VAL A 88 -6.28 18.18 2.24
CA VAL A 88 -6.23 18.58 0.82
C VAL A 88 -7.39 19.48 0.41
N GLY A 89 -8.38 19.70 1.26
CA GLY A 89 -9.52 20.56 0.99
C GLY A 89 -10.62 19.94 0.10
N ALA A 90 -10.67 18.62 -0.04
CA ALA A 90 -11.67 17.92 -0.86
C ALA A 90 -13.01 17.79 -0.11
N VAL A 91 -13.61 18.91 0.23
CA VAL A 91 -14.75 19.01 1.17
C VAL A 91 -16.02 18.27 0.72
N ASN A 92 -16.16 18.01 -0.57
CA ASN A 92 -17.32 17.31 -1.15
C ASN A 92 -17.19 15.78 -1.18
N ALA A 93 -15.99 15.24 -0.87
CA ALA A 93 -15.71 13.83 -1.06
C ALA A 93 -16.33 12.94 0.03
N ALA A 94 -16.92 11.81 -0.36
CA ALA A 94 -17.13 10.68 0.54
C ALA A 94 -15.80 9.96 0.79
N CYS A 95 -15.56 9.51 2.02
CA CYS A 95 -14.23 9.01 2.42
C CYS A 95 -14.31 7.70 3.18
N PHE A 96 -13.47 6.72 2.79
CA PHE A 96 -13.28 5.49 3.54
C PHE A 96 -11.91 4.85 3.26
N ASP A 97 -11.47 4.00 4.21
CA ASP A 97 -10.24 3.24 4.10
C ASP A 97 -10.51 1.81 3.64
N ILE A 98 -9.54 1.23 2.91
CA ILE A 98 -9.48 -0.19 2.57
C ILE A 98 -8.23 -0.80 3.23
N SER A 99 -8.41 -1.92 3.93
CA SER A 99 -7.32 -2.72 4.47
C SER A 99 -7.17 -4.01 3.67
N SER A 100 -6.22 -4.04 2.74
CA SER A 100 -5.89 -5.19 1.89
C SER A 100 -4.38 -5.34 1.68
N ALA A 101 -3.60 -4.85 2.64
CA ALA A 101 -2.14 -4.92 2.67
C ALA A 101 -1.49 -4.54 1.32
N CYS A 102 -0.54 -5.34 0.83
CA CYS A 102 0.24 -5.07 -0.39
C CYS A 102 -0.62 -4.89 -1.65
N THR A 103 -1.82 -5.47 -1.71
CA THR A 103 -2.76 -5.33 -2.83
C THR A 103 -3.77 -4.19 -2.63
N GLY A 104 -3.66 -3.44 -1.53
CA GLY A 104 -4.62 -2.41 -1.14
C GLY A 104 -4.89 -1.37 -2.22
N PHE A 105 -3.83 -0.87 -2.89
CA PHE A 105 -4.00 0.11 -3.97
C PHE A 105 -4.79 -0.45 -5.15
N VAL A 106 -4.57 -1.72 -5.54
CA VAL A 106 -5.32 -2.38 -6.63
C VAL A 106 -6.78 -2.54 -6.25
N PHE A 107 -7.08 -2.94 -5.00
CA PHE A 107 -8.46 -3.02 -4.50
C PHE A 107 -9.13 -1.65 -4.45
N ALA A 108 -8.43 -0.61 -4.01
CA ALA A 108 -8.95 0.76 -3.99
C ALA A 108 -9.23 1.28 -5.40
N LEU A 109 -8.33 1.03 -6.36
CA LEU A 109 -8.50 1.39 -7.76
C LEU A 109 -9.68 0.65 -8.39
N SER A 110 -9.82 -0.64 -8.13
CA SER A 110 -10.94 -1.47 -8.61
C SER A 110 -12.28 -0.98 -8.05
N THR A 111 -12.28 -0.58 -6.76
CA THR A 111 -13.47 -0.03 -6.10
C THR A 111 -13.85 1.32 -6.71
N ALA A 112 -12.89 2.22 -6.93
CA ALA A 112 -13.11 3.50 -7.59
C ALA A 112 -13.65 3.30 -9.02
N HIS A 113 -13.05 2.37 -9.79
CA HIS A 113 -13.53 2.01 -11.12
C HIS A 113 -15.00 1.56 -11.10
N ALA A 114 -15.38 0.68 -10.17
CA ALA A 114 -16.77 0.22 -10.06
C ALA A 114 -17.74 1.36 -9.73
N TYR A 115 -17.39 2.28 -8.84
CA TYR A 115 -18.20 3.43 -8.49
C TYR A 115 -18.35 4.43 -9.64
N ILE A 116 -17.26 4.73 -10.35
CA ILE A 116 -17.27 5.64 -11.50
C ILE A 116 -18.06 5.01 -12.64
N SER A 117 -17.86 3.73 -12.96
CA SER A 117 -18.58 3.01 -14.01
C SER A 117 -20.07 2.88 -13.73
N SER A 118 -20.47 2.81 -12.45
CA SER A 118 -21.89 2.83 -12.07
C SER A 118 -22.54 4.22 -12.13
N GLY A 119 -21.75 5.28 -12.32
CA GLY A 119 -22.20 6.67 -12.30
C GLY A 119 -22.50 7.25 -10.92
N LEU A 120 -22.16 6.51 -9.84
CA LEU A 120 -22.39 6.99 -8.47
C LEU A 120 -21.45 8.14 -8.10
N TYR A 121 -20.20 8.08 -8.53
CA TYR A 121 -19.19 9.12 -8.41
C TYR A 121 -18.57 9.42 -9.76
N LYS A 122 -17.96 10.61 -9.90
CA LYS A 122 -17.35 11.08 -11.16
C LYS A 122 -15.83 11.18 -11.05
N THR A 123 -15.33 11.63 -9.91
CA THR A 123 -13.92 11.89 -9.67
C THR A 123 -13.48 11.26 -8.35
N ALA A 124 -12.63 10.27 -8.42
CA ALA A 124 -12.11 9.59 -7.26
C ALA A 124 -10.62 9.90 -7.06
N LEU A 125 -10.21 10.12 -5.83
CA LEU A 125 -8.82 10.15 -5.39
C LEU A 125 -8.49 8.82 -4.72
N VAL A 126 -7.66 8.02 -5.37
CA VAL A 126 -7.21 6.70 -4.88
C VAL A 126 -5.81 6.87 -4.32
N ILE A 127 -5.61 6.42 -3.08
CA ILE A 127 -4.36 6.60 -2.34
C ILE A 127 -3.93 5.25 -1.75
N GLY A 128 -2.64 4.93 -1.87
CA GLY A 128 -1.98 3.91 -1.06
C GLY A 128 -0.93 4.57 -0.18
N ALA A 129 -1.00 4.36 1.12
CA ALA A 129 -0.03 4.93 2.04
C ALA A 129 0.21 3.98 3.22
N ASP A 130 1.48 3.70 3.49
CA ASP A 130 1.85 2.93 4.65
C ASP A 130 3.07 3.51 5.36
N LEU A 131 3.01 3.52 6.68
CA LEU A 131 4.08 3.79 7.62
C LEU A 131 4.39 2.47 8.33
N LEU A 132 5.03 1.55 7.57
CA LEU A 132 5.28 0.19 8.05
C LEU A 132 6.38 0.14 9.11
N SER A 133 7.24 1.15 9.15
CA SER A 133 8.30 1.26 10.16
C SER A 133 7.78 1.24 11.60
N LYS A 134 6.54 1.68 11.85
CA LYS A 134 5.89 1.62 13.18
C LYS A 134 5.35 0.24 13.56
N LEU A 135 5.26 -0.68 12.59
CA LEU A 135 4.71 -2.03 12.76
C LEU A 135 5.79 -3.10 12.83
N VAL A 136 7.03 -2.77 12.46
CA VAL A 136 8.17 -3.67 12.40
C VAL A 136 8.83 -3.76 13.78
N ASP A 137 9.22 -4.97 14.17
CA ASP A 137 10.19 -5.17 15.25
C ASP A 137 11.61 -4.96 14.70
N TRP A 138 12.26 -3.88 15.09
CA TRP A 138 13.61 -3.53 14.63
C TRP A 138 14.70 -4.47 15.14
N THR A 139 14.36 -5.43 16.00
CA THR A 139 15.24 -6.51 16.45
C THR A 139 15.04 -7.81 15.63
N ASP A 140 14.00 -7.90 14.82
CA ASP A 140 13.74 -9.04 13.95
C ASP A 140 14.28 -8.79 12.54
N ARG A 141 15.43 -9.39 12.23
CA ARG A 141 16.06 -9.33 10.91
C ARG A 141 15.18 -9.84 9.77
N SER A 142 14.23 -10.73 10.04
CA SER A 142 13.38 -11.32 9.00
C SER A 142 12.40 -10.32 8.39
N THR A 143 12.06 -9.27 9.11
CA THR A 143 11.09 -8.24 8.72
C THR A 143 11.71 -6.86 8.54
N CYS A 144 12.57 -6.39 9.47
CA CYS A 144 13.06 -5.01 9.47
C CYS A 144 13.88 -4.60 8.24
N VAL A 145 14.46 -5.57 7.51
CA VAL A 145 15.24 -5.29 6.29
C VAL A 145 14.38 -5.04 5.05
N LEU A 146 13.07 -5.35 5.10
CA LEU A 146 12.18 -5.36 3.94
C LEU A 146 11.32 -4.10 3.80
N PHE A 147 10.97 -3.47 4.91
CA PHE A 147 9.90 -2.47 4.92
C PHE A 147 10.43 -1.05 5.08
N GLY A 148 9.67 -0.11 4.55
CA GLY A 148 9.87 1.32 4.66
C GLY A 148 8.53 2.03 4.54
N ASP A 149 8.56 3.36 4.44
CA ASP A 149 7.39 4.23 4.50
C ASP A 149 7.23 5.00 3.19
N GLY A 150 5.98 5.21 2.79
CA GLY A 150 5.70 5.97 1.59
C GLY A 150 4.22 6.05 1.26
N ALA A 151 3.89 6.90 0.27
CA ALA A 151 2.55 7.07 -0.24
C ALA A 151 2.55 7.32 -1.76
N GLY A 152 1.52 6.81 -2.43
CA GLY A 152 1.20 7.08 -3.82
C GLY A 152 -0.27 7.45 -3.98
N ALA A 153 -0.60 8.30 -4.95
CA ALA A 153 -1.98 8.68 -5.21
C ALA A 153 -2.23 8.86 -6.70
N ALA A 154 -3.47 8.63 -7.12
CA ALA A 154 -3.95 8.86 -8.47
C ALA A 154 -5.35 9.48 -8.42
N VAL A 155 -5.62 10.44 -9.32
CA VAL A 155 -6.97 10.91 -9.63
C VAL A 155 -7.53 10.03 -10.73
N VAL A 156 -8.74 9.52 -10.54
CA VAL A 156 -9.45 8.63 -11.47
C VAL A 156 -10.78 9.27 -11.86
N THR A 157 -11.03 9.38 -13.17
CA THR A 157 -12.27 9.93 -13.71
C THR A 157 -12.81 9.03 -14.82
N ALA A 158 -14.04 9.22 -15.23
CA ALA A 158 -14.61 8.52 -16.37
C ALA A 158 -13.88 8.92 -17.66
N ALA A 159 -13.53 7.92 -18.49
CA ALA A 159 -12.91 8.11 -19.80
C ALA A 159 -13.37 7.01 -20.75
N GLU A 160 -13.23 7.27 -22.08
CA GLU A 160 -13.54 6.25 -23.10
C GLU A 160 -12.52 5.10 -23.10
N ASN A 161 -11.27 5.39 -22.71
CA ASN A 161 -10.19 4.42 -22.60
C ASN A 161 -9.63 4.44 -21.18
N GLY A 162 -9.28 3.29 -20.64
CA GLY A 162 -8.75 3.21 -19.27
C GLY A 162 -8.57 1.77 -18.83
N ILE A 163 -9.14 1.40 -17.69
CA ILE A 163 -9.06 0.04 -17.15
C ILE A 163 -9.92 -0.89 -18.03
N ILE A 164 -9.27 -1.85 -18.68
CA ILE A 164 -9.93 -2.80 -19.61
C ILE A 164 -10.18 -4.16 -18.96
N GLY A 165 -9.55 -4.47 -17.83
CA GLY A 165 -9.75 -5.71 -17.09
C GLY A 165 -9.21 -5.60 -15.67
N LEU A 166 -9.83 -6.33 -14.77
CA LEU A 166 -9.47 -6.39 -13.35
C LEU A 166 -9.63 -7.82 -12.85
N ASN A 167 -8.60 -8.32 -12.18
CA ASN A 167 -8.65 -9.62 -11.53
C ASN A 167 -8.17 -9.49 -10.09
N MET A 168 -8.94 -10.03 -9.14
CA MET A 168 -8.66 -9.96 -7.71
C MET A 168 -9.01 -11.27 -7.02
N HIS A 169 -8.02 -11.88 -6.35
CA HIS A 169 -8.21 -13.10 -5.58
C HIS A 169 -7.75 -12.94 -4.13
N SER A 170 -8.28 -13.80 -3.27
CA SER A 170 -7.88 -13.88 -1.87
C SER A 170 -7.77 -15.32 -1.40
N ASN A 171 -6.78 -15.63 -0.57
CA ASN A 171 -6.62 -16.93 0.05
C ASN A 171 -6.53 -16.79 1.58
N GLY A 172 -7.67 -16.75 2.23
CA GLY A 172 -7.76 -16.59 3.68
C GLY A 172 -7.14 -17.76 4.48
N ALA A 173 -7.04 -18.95 3.89
CA ALA A 173 -6.41 -20.12 4.54
C ALA A 173 -4.89 -19.93 4.74
N LYS A 174 -4.26 -19.00 4.01
CA LYS A 174 -2.83 -18.68 4.12
C LYS A 174 -2.56 -17.40 4.93
N GLY A 175 -3.54 -16.78 5.53
CA GLY A 175 -3.39 -15.53 6.27
C GLY A 175 -2.35 -15.56 7.40
N GLY A 176 -2.08 -16.72 7.97
CA GLY A 176 -1.13 -16.87 9.08
C GLY A 176 0.35 -16.68 8.72
N VAL A 177 0.72 -16.69 7.42
CA VAL A 177 2.15 -16.60 7.01
C VAL A 177 2.72 -15.18 7.01
N LEU A 178 1.86 -14.16 7.06
CA LEU A 178 2.23 -12.75 7.21
C LEU A 178 1.16 -12.06 8.02
N THR A 179 1.47 -11.72 9.25
CA THR A 179 0.50 -11.10 10.17
C THR A 179 1.10 -9.87 10.83
N CYS A 180 0.22 -8.94 11.19
CA CYS A 180 0.54 -7.87 12.13
C CYS A 180 -0.59 -7.78 13.14
N GLY A 181 -0.29 -8.03 14.40
CA GLY A 181 -1.28 -8.03 15.46
C GLY A 181 -1.85 -6.63 15.69
N SER A 182 -3.17 -6.49 15.63
CA SER A 182 -3.85 -5.32 16.14
C SER A 182 -3.87 -5.36 17.67
N ARG A 183 -4.56 -4.40 18.31
CA ARG A 183 -4.73 -4.41 19.76
C ARG A 183 -5.47 -5.68 20.20
N SER A 184 -4.84 -6.49 21.05
CA SER A 184 -5.42 -7.72 21.55
C SER A 184 -6.61 -7.43 22.46
N THR A 185 -7.49 -8.43 22.64
CA THR A 185 -8.61 -8.33 23.56
C THR A 185 -8.12 -8.14 24.99
N GLY A 186 -8.43 -7.01 25.59
CA GLY A 186 -8.25 -6.76 27.00
C GLY A 186 -9.49 -7.18 27.81
N ASN A 187 -9.31 -7.43 29.09
CA ASN A 187 -10.41 -7.63 30.03
C ASN A 187 -10.04 -6.99 31.38
N PHE A 188 -10.61 -5.83 31.68
CA PHE A 188 -10.29 -5.08 32.88
C PHE A 188 -10.69 -5.79 34.14
N LEU A 189 -11.76 -6.61 34.12
CA LEU A 189 -12.22 -7.40 35.28
C LEU A 189 -11.20 -8.51 35.65
N LEU A 190 -10.47 -9.02 34.66
CA LEU A 190 -9.44 -10.05 34.84
C LEU A 190 -8.02 -9.45 34.90
N GLY A 191 -7.88 -8.13 34.88
CA GLY A 191 -6.59 -7.45 34.85
C GLY A 191 -5.81 -7.64 33.56
N LYS A 192 -6.41 -8.18 32.51
CA LYS A 192 -5.78 -8.39 31.21
C LYS A 192 -5.73 -7.07 30.44
N LYS A 193 -4.52 -6.55 30.21
CA LYS A 193 -4.30 -5.36 29.38
C LYS A 193 -4.24 -5.73 27.90
N PRO A 194 -4.77 -4.87 27.00
CA PRO A 194 -4.58 -5.05 25.55
C PRO A 194 -3.14 -4.74 25.18
N GLU A 195 -2.59 -5.53 24.25
CA GLU A 195 -1.24 -5.38 23.72
C GLU A 195 -1.29 -5.22 22.20
N LEU A 196 -0.32 -4.51 21.61
CA LEU A 196 -0.09 -4.42 20.18
C LEU A 196 0.96 -5.45 19.78
N GLY A 197 0.73 -6.14 18.66
CA GLY A 197 1.71 -7.06 18.09
C GLY A 197 2.51 -6.40 16.98
N TYR A 198 3.75 -6.84 16.82
CA TYR A 198 4.56 -6.50 15.65
C TYR A 198 4.22 -7.39 14.45
N MET A 199 4.71 -6.99 13.29
CA MET A 199 4.63 -7.78 12.07
C MET A 199 5.48 -9.05 12.21
N THR A 200 4.91 -10.20 11.79
CA THR A 200 5.61 -11.49 11.71
C THR A 200 5.45 -12.08 10.31
N MET A 201 6.48 -12.74 9.79
CA MET A 201 6.49 -13.24 8.42
C MET A 201 7.22 -14.57 8.28
N GLU A 202 6.57 -15.53 7.63
CA GLU A 202 7.19 -16.74 7.09
C GLU A 202 7.64 -16.49 5.64
N GLY A 203 8.79 -15.83 5.45
CA GLY A 203 9.23 -15.28 4.18
C GLY A 203 9.25 -16.27 3.02
N GLN A 204 9.61 -17.55 3.26
CA GLN A 204 9.59 -18.58 2.21
C GLN A 204 8.17 -18.90 1.71
N GLU A 205 7.18 -18.94 2.60
CA GLU A 205 5.79 -19.21 2.22
C GLU A 205 5.16 -18.01 1.51
N VAL A 206 5.48 -16.78 1.95
CA VAL A 206 5.08 -15.56 1.26
C VAL A 206 5.68 -15.52 -0.14
N PHE A 207 6.97 -15.82 -0.29
CA PHE A 207 7.63 -15.88 -1.61
C PHE A 207 6.98 -16.92 -2.54
N LYS A 208 6.80 -18.17 -2.08
CA LYS A 208 6.13 -19.22 -2.85
C LYS A 208 4.72 -18.82 -3.28
N PHE A 209 3.99 -18.15 -2.40
CA PHE A 209 2.66 -17.64 -2.72
C PHE A 209 2.74 -16.58 -3.83
N ALA A 210 3.61 -15.58 -3.70
CA ALA A 210 3.73 -14.48 -4.65
C ALA A 210 4.13 -14.96 -6.05
N VAL A 211 5.18 -15.77 -6.18
CA VAL A 211 5.67 -16.25 -7.48
C VAL A 211 4.71 -17.21 -8.18
N LYS A 212 3.73 -17.75 -7.46
CA LYS A 212 2.68 -18.59 -8.05
C LYS A 212 1.44 -17.77 -8.43
N GLN A 213 0.91 -17.00 -7.47
CA GLN A 213 -0.41 -16.38 -7.63
C GLN A 213 -0.37 -15.12 -8.52
N VAL A 214 0.70 -14.33 -8.47
CA VAL A 214 0.78 -13.11 -9.30
C VAL A 214 0.80 -13.47 -10.80
N PRO A 215 1.62 -14.41 -11.29
CA PRO A 215 1.56 -14.83 -12.69
C PRO A 215 0.21 -15.44 -13.10
N GLU A 216 -0.46 -16.18 -12.22
CA GLU A 216 -1.79 -16.72 -12.49
C GLU A 216 -2.83 -15.58 -12.68
N CYS A 217 -2.85 -14.58 -11.79
CA CYS A 217 -3.72 -13.40 -11.93
C CYS A 217 -3.44 -12.61 -13.22
N ILE A 218 -2.15 -12.42 -13.58
CA ILE A 218 -1.78 -11.75 -14.83
C ILE A 218 -2.30 -12.53 -16.03
N LYS A 219 -2.12 -13.85 -16.05
CA LYS A 219 -2.60 -14.70 -17.13
C LYS A 219 -4.12 -14.62 -17.29
N GLU A 220 -4.86 -14.71 -16.18
CA GLU A 220 -6.31 -14.63 -16.19
C GLU A 220 -6.81 -13.28 -16.75
N VAL A 221 -6.24 -12.15 -16.33
CA VAL A 221 -6.68 -10.84 -16.86
C VAL A 221 -6.33 -10.65 -18.33
N LEU A 222 -5.21 -11.22 -18.81
CA LEU A 222 -4.86 -11.20 -20.22
C LEU A 222 -5.84 -12.04 -21.06
N GLU A 223 -6.19 -13.24 -20.58
CA GLU A 223 -7.18 -14.12 -21.23
C GLU A 223 -8.57 -13.46 -21.28
N GLU A 224 -9.04 -12.89 -20.17
CA GLU A 224 -10.33 -12.21 -20.08
C GLU A 224 -10.43 -10.99 -21.01
N THR A 225 -9.34 -10.27 -21.19
CA THR A 225 -9.28 -9.07 -22.04
C THR A 225 -8.91 -9.36 -23.50
N GLY A 226 -8.60 -10.62 -23.84
CA GLY A 226 -8.16 -11.03 -25.16
C GLY A 226 -6.79 -10.47 -25.55
N ASN A 227 -5.94 -10.14 -24.59
CA ASN A 227 -4.60 -9.62 -24.81
C ASN A 227 -3.55 -10.72 -24.62
N THR A 228 -2.35 -10.48 -25.16
CA THR A 228 -1.18 -11.34 -24.97
C THR A 228 -0.10 -10.60 -24.17
N ALA A 229 0.83 -11.32 -23.57
CA ALA A 229 1.95 -10.71 -22.85
C ALA A 229 2.79 -9.79 -23.75
N GLU A 230 2.95 -10.13 -25.03
CA GLU A 230 3.68 -9.34 -26.02
C GLU A 230 3.00 -8.01 -26.36
N ALA A 231 1.69 -7.92 -26.16
CA ALA A 231 0.93 -6.67 -26.34
C ALA A 231 1.10 -5.68 -25.18
N VAL A 232 1.62 -6.15 -24.03
CA VAL A 232 1.87 -5.32 -22.85
C VAL A 232 3.23 -4.63 -22.99
N SER A 233 3.24 -3.31 -23.08
CA SER A 233 4.45 -2.51 -23.22
C SER A 233 5.12 -2.18 -21.88
N TYR A 234 4.43 -2.30 -20.78
CA TYR A 234 4.93 -2.02 -19.43
C TYR A 234 4.17 -2.79 -18.36
N THR A 235 4.90 -3.40 -17.43
CA THR A 235 4.35 -4.08 -16.26
C THR A 235 4.93 -3.46 -15.00
N HIS A 236 4.08 -3.15 -14.03
CA HIS A 236 4.48 -2.58 -12.74
C HIS A 236 4.05 -3.52 -11.61
N LEU A 237 4.99 -4.24 -11.04
CA LEU A 237 4.75 -5.18 -9.94
C LEU A 237 5.05 -4.58 -8.56
N ARG A 238 6.05 -3.70 -8.48
CA ARG A 238 6.45 -3.00 -7.25
C ARG A 238 6.76 -1.54 -7.54
N ALA A 239 6.68 -0.71 -6.50
CA ALA A 239 7.11 0.68 -6.60
C ALA A 239 8.59 0.78 -6.99
N HIS A 240 8.90 1.66 -7.94
CA HIS A 240 10.27 1.94 -8.42
C HIS A 240 11.01 0.75 -9.07
N GLU A 241 10.32 -0.30 -9.50
CA GLU A 241 10.92 -1.32 -10.35
C GLU A 241 11.32 -0.75 -11.72
N THR A 242 12.47 -1.20 -12.23
CA THR A 242 12.92 -0.94 -13.59
C THR A 242 12.84 -2.21 -14.42
N SER A 243 12.91 -2.09 -15.76
CA SER A 243 12.92 -3.25 -16.68
C SER A 243 14.12 -4.19 -16.47
N GLN A 244 15.09 -3.82 -15.63
CA GLN A 244 16.24 -4.66 -15.28
C GLN A 244 15.97 -5.56 -14.06
N ASP A 245 14.85 -5.35 -13.36
CA ASP A 245 14.48 -6.04 -12.12
C ASP A 245 13.43 -7.15 -12.37
N LEU A 246 13.00 -7.33 -13.63
CA LEU A 246 11.98 -8.28 -14.08
C LEU A 246 12.57 -9.53 -14.74
#